data_9295fec89b36a038ecbd29752be0dbcc
#
_entry.id   9295fec89b36a038ecbd29752be0dbcc
#
_cell.length_a   1.000
_cell.length_b   1.000
_cell.length_c   1.000
_cell.angle_alpha   90.00
_cell.angle_beta   90.00
_cell.angle_gamma   90.00
#
_symmetry.space_group_name_H-M   'P 1'
#
loop_
_entity.id
_entity.type
_entity.pdbx_description
1 polymer ?
#
loop_
_entity_poly.entity_id
_entity_poly.type
_entity_poly.pdbx_seq_one_letter_code
_entity_poly.pdbx_strand_id
1 'polypeptide(L)'
;MKLELAALISEALEQLVSDGVLAEMPESAPQIDRPKDPSHGDLSCNIAMVMAKRAGMVPRELAAQLIAALPANALVDRCDIAGPGFINFFINPGHHTEVVRTILESGAAYGRTDTGGGRRVQVEFVSANPTGPLHVGHGRGAAIGDSLGRLLEATGWSVQREFYYNDAGQQINNLTLSVQARALGKGPDHPDWPADGYQGGYIEDVASAYLSGETVQAADREITGGGDPDDLNAIRDFAVACLRREQDQDLKAFQVVFDEYFLESSLYDSGAVEELSLIHI
;
A
#
# COMPACT_ATOMS: atom_id res chain seq x y z
N MET A 1 20.18 -11.52 10.12
CA MET A 1 20.71 -11.20 11.48
C MET A 1 19.68 -11.40 12.60
N LYS A 2 18.63 -10.53 12.83
CA LYS A 2 17.65 -10.77 13.91
C LYS A 2 16.91 -12.10 13.77
N LEU A 3 16.41 -12.44 12.58
CA LEU A 3 15.72 -13.70 12.32
C LEU A 3 16.64 -14.91 12.49
N GLU A 4 17.87 -14.80 12.07
CA GLU A 4 18.90 -15.84 12.22
C GLU A 4 19.24 -16.07 13.70
N LEU A 5 19.45 -14.99 14.46
CA LEU A 5 19.64 -15.09 15.91
C LEU A 5 18.43 -15.69 16.63
N ALA A 6 17.21 -15.30 16.22
CA ALA A 6 15.97 -15.86 16.78
C ALA A 6 15.87 -17.37 16.50
N ALA A 7 16.30 -17.83 15.31
CA ALA A 7 16.36 -19.25 14.99
C ALA A 7 17.36 -20.00 15.91
N LEU A 8 18.58 -19.46 16.07
CA LEU A 8 19.59 -20.05 16.97
C LEU A 8 19.09 -20.15 18.43
N ILE A 9 18.40 -19.12 18.92
CA ILE A 9 17.82 -19.14 20.27
C ILE A 9 16.67 -20.17 20.33
N SER A 10 15.87 -20.31 19.27
CA SER A 10 14.79 -21.31 19.24
C SER A 10 15.36 -22.73 19.28
N GLU A 11 16.42 -23.02 18.54
CA GLU A 11 17.13 -24.31 18.59
C GLU A 11 17.70 -24.58 19.98
N ALA A 12 18.27 -23.58 20.66
CA ALA A 12 18.75 -23.71 22.04
C ALA A 12 17.61 -24.01 23.03
N LEU A 13 16.44 -23.38 22.84
CA LEU A 13 15.24 -23.64 23.64
C LEU A 13 14.73 -25.07 23.41
N GLU A 14 14.68 -25.54 22.17
CA GLU A 14 14.31 -26.92 21.83
C GLU A 14 15.25 -27.93 22.49
N GLN A 15 16.55 -27.65 22.50
CA GLN A 15 17.54 -28.49 23.20
C GLN A 15 17.24 -28.53 24.71
N LEU A 16 16.96 -27.39 25.36
CA LEU A 16 16.65 -27.36 26.78
C LEU A 16 15.32 -28.05 27.12
N VAL A 17 14.38 -28.08 26.21
CA VAL A 17 13.14 -28.89 26.35
C VAL A 17 13.47 -30.36 26.25
N SER A 18 14.30 -30.76 25.29
CA SER A 18 14.76 -32.15 25.11
C SER A 18 15.55 -32.68 26.34
N ASP A 19 16.34 -31.81 26.94
CA ASP A 19 17.16 -32.12 28.13
C ASP A 19 16.33 -32.10 29.43
N GLY A 20 15.05 -31.76 29.36
CA GLY A 20 14.13 -31.71 30.51
C GLY A 20 14.34 -30.48 31.43
N VAL A 21 15.11 -29.49 31.00
CA VAL A 21 15.30 -28.20 31.71
C VAL A 21 14.06 -27.31 31.59
N LEU A 22 13.45 -27.29 30.42
CA LEU A 22 12.19 -26.61 30.15
C LEU A 22 11.08 -27.65 29.92
N ALA A 23 9.90 -27.38 30.45
CA ALA A 23 8.73 -28.26 30.24
C ALA A 23 8.13 -28.10 28.85
N GLU A 24 8.23 -26.90 28.25
CA GLU A 24 7.61 -26.54 26.97
C GLU A 24 8.33 -25.38 26.31
N MET A 25 8.12 -25.21 24.99
CA MET A 25 8.56 -24.06 24.23
C MET A 25 7.78 -22.79 24.59
N PRO A 26 8.35 -21.58 24.40
CA PRO A 26 7.59 -20.34 24.55
C PRO A 26 6.49 -20.24 23.51
N GLU A 27 5.36 -19.60 23.87
CA GLU A 27 4.20 -19.39 22.98
C GLU A 27 4.49 -18.48 21.78
N SER A 28 5.52 -17.63 21.89
CA SER A 28 5.93 -16.70 20.86
C SER A 28 7.43 -16.80 20.61
N ALA A 29 7.84 -16.42 19.40
CA ALA A 29 9.25 -16.37 19.02
C ALA A 29 10.06 -15.44 19.94
N PRO A 30 11.36 -15.73 20.19
CA PRO A 30 12.24 -14.88 20.97
C PRO A 30 12.29 -13.44 20.43
N GLN A 31 12.01 -12.47 21.28
CA GLN A 31 12.09 -11.06 20.91
C GLN A 31 13.54 -10.60 20.94
N ILE A 32 14.02 -10.07 19.82
CA ILE A 32 15.40 -9.57 19.65
C ILE A 32 15.36 -8.06 19.46
N ASP A 33 16.00 -7.34 20.38
CA ASP A 33 16.08 -5.88 20.36
C ASP A 33 17.54 -5.39 20.25
N ARG A 34 17.71 -4.13 19.89
CA ARG A 34 19.00 -3.46 20.00
C ARG A 34 19.11 -2.84 21.40
N PRO A 35 20.19 -3.09 22.15
CA PRO A 35 20.43 -2.42 23.41
C PRO A 35 20.51 -0.89 23.19
N LYS A 36 20.10 -0.13 24.19
CA LYS A 36 20.23 1.34 24.15
C LYS A 36 21.68 1.79 24.25
N ASP A 37 22.49 1.05 24.99
CA ASP A 37 23.93 1.29 25.15
C ASP A 37 24.73 0.31 24.28
N PRO A 38 25.54 0.80 23.32
CA PRO A 38 26.36 -0.05 22.46
C PRO A 38 27.36 -0.95 23.22
N SER A 39 27.72 -0.59 24.45
CA SER A 39 28.61 -1.42 25.29
C SER A 39 27.97 -2.76 25.69
N HIS A 40 26.65 -2.85 25.58
CA HIS A 40 25.86 -4.06 25.84
C HIS A 40 25.71 -4.96 24.60
N GLY A 41 26.52 -4.79 23.58
CA GLY A 41 26.51 -5.60 22.36
C GLY A 41 25.58 -5.07 21.27
N ASP A 42 25.44 -5.84 20.20
CA ASP A 42 24.68 -5.48 19.00
C ASP A 42 23.20 -5.79 19.13
N LEU A 43 22.87 -6.90 19.80
CA LEU A 43 21.51 -7.40 19.98
C LEU A 43 21.33 -7.93 21.41
N SER A 44 20.08 -7.91 21.90
CA SER A 44 19.73 -8.44 23.22
C SER A 44 18.41 -9.23 23.16
N CYS A 45 18.30 -10.24 24.05
CA CYS A 45 17.11 -11.05 24.20
C CYS A 45 16.76 -11.21 25.69
N ASN A 46 15.45 -11.12 25.99
CA ASN A 46 14.92 -11.26 27.34
C ASN A 46 14.28 -12.63 27.62
N ILE A 47 14.39 -13.59 26.72
CA ILE A 47 13.65 -14.87 26.78
C ILE A 47 13.91 -15.64 28.06
N ALA A 48 15.10 -15.58 28.61
CA ALA A 48 15.42 -16.23 29.87
C ALA A 48 14.58 -15.69 31.04
N MET A 49 14.32 -14.37 31.08
CA MET A 49 13.44 -13.78 32.08
C MET A 49 11.96 -14.17 31.88
N VAL A 50 11.53 -14.29 30.64
CA VAL A 50 10.16 -14.70 30.29
C VAL A 50 9.91 -16.15 30.71
N MET A 51 10.87 -17.04 30.47
CA MET A 51 10.74 -18.48 30.70
C MET A 51 11.11 -18.92 32.13
N ALA A 52 11.88 -18.12 32.86
CA ALA A 52 12.43 -18.48 34.18
C ALA A 52 11.37 -18.97 35.19
N LYS A 53 10.24 -18.31 35.26
CA LYS A 53 9.13 -18.69 36.16
C LYS A 53 8.56 -20.06 35.79
N ARG A 54 8.41 -20.36 34.50
CA ARG A 54 7.91 -21.65 34.01
C ARG A 54 8.94 -22.76 34.21
N ALA A 55 10.24 -22.42 34.09
CA ALA A 55 11.34 -23.34 34.36
C ALA A 55 11.63 -23.58 35.84
N GLY A 56 11.02 -22.81 36.76
CA GLY A 56 11.32 -22.87 38.19
C GLY A 56 12.76 -22.48 38.54
N MET A 57 13.39 -21.65 37.68
CA MET A 57 14.81 -21.28 37.77
C MET A 57 15.00 -19.76 37.92
N VAL A 58 16.19 -19.38 38.42
CA VAL A 58 16.60 -17.96 38.38
C VAL A 58 16.89 -17.56 36.96
N PRO A 59 16.40 -16.38 36.46
CA PRO A 59 16.59 -15.97 35.06
C PRO A 59 18.05 -15.98 34.58
N ARG A 60 18.99 -15.61 35.43
CA ARG A 60 20.43 -15.65 35.09
C ARG A 60 20.97 -17.06 34.88
N GLU A 61 20.46 -18.03 35.63
CA GLU A 61 20.86 -19.46 35.48
C GLU A 61 20.31 -20.00 34.17
N LEU A 62 19.01 -19.68 33.87
CA LEU A 62 18.43 -20.07 32.59
C LEU A 62 19.14 -19.40 31.41
N ALA A 63 19.53 -18.12 31.55
CA ALA A 63 20.32 -17.43 30.53
C ALA A 63 21.69 -18.14 30.28
N ALA A 64 22.36 -18.59 31.32
CA ALA A 64 23.60 -19.32 31.19
C ALA A 64 23.41 -20.67 30.48
N GLN A 65 22.34 -21.39 30.78
CA GLN A 65 22.02 -22.65 30.11
C GLN A 65 21.62 -22.45 28.64
N LEU A 66 20.86 -21.38 28.34
CA LEU A 66 20.56 -21.03 26.97
C LEU A 66 21.82 -20.71 26.15
N ILE A 67 22.75 -19.93 26.71
CA ILE A 67 24.03 -19.66 26.07
C ILE A 67 24.83 -20.95 25.81
N ALA A 68 24.86 -21.87 26.80
CA ALA A 68 25.55 -23.12 26.65
C ALA A 68 24.91 -24.07 25.63
N ALA A 69 23.60 -23.99 25.44
CA ALA A 69 22.84 -24.76 24.46
C ALA A 69 22.82 -24.16 23.06
N LEU A 70 23.34 -22.94 22.86
CA LEU A 70 23.39 -22.33 21.53
C LEU A 70 24.20 -23.21 20.57
N PRO A 71 23.70 -23.54 19.40
CA PRO A 71 24.44 -24.30 18.42
C PRO A 71 25.69 -23.54 17.94
N ALA A 72 26.69 -24.23 17.49
CA ALA A 72 27.88 -23.63 16.87
C ALA A 72 27.44 -22.82 15.64
N ASN A 73 27.82 -21.55 15.61
CA ASN A 73 27.39 -20.63 14.56
C ASN A 73 28.48 -19.60 14.25
N ALA A 74 28.43 -19.00 13.09
CA ALA A 74 29.33 -17.93 12.66
C ALA A 74 28.83 -16.52 12.97
N LEU A 75 27.55 -16.39 13.40
CA LEU A 75 26.90 -15.10 13.64
C LEU A 75 27.37 -14.45 14.93
N VAL A 76 27.40 -15.23 16.03
CA VAL A 76 27.66 -14.74 17.38
C VAL A 76 29.13 -14.93 17.73
N ASP A 77 29.81 -13.84 18.05
CA ASP A 77 31.19 -13.86 18.56
C ASP A 77 31.23 -14.20 20.04
N ARG A 78 30.36 -13.55 20.85
CA ARG A 78 30.25 -13.82 22.29
C ARG A 78 28.88 -13.42 22.83
N CYS A 79 28.53 -13.95 24.01
CA CYS A 79 27.34 -13.61 24.76
C CYS A 79 27.71 -13.13 26.16
N ASP A 80 27.02 -12.08 26.65
CA ASP A 80 27.13 -11.59 28.03
C ASP A 80 25.76 -11.61 28.71
N ILE A 81 25.71 -11.99 30.00
CA ILE A 81 24.47 -11.94 30.79
C ILE A 81 24.41 -10.63 31.57
N ALA A 82 23.44 -9.78 31.24
CA ALA A 82 23.25 -8.48 31.87
C ALA A 82 22.01 -8.42 32.76
N GLY A 83 22.07 -7.55 33.78
CA GLY A 83 20.96 -7.29 34.68
C GLY A 83 20.33 -8.58 35.25
N PRO A 84 18.98 -8.68 35.28
CA PRO A 84 18.28 -9.83 35.86
C PRO A 84 18.32 -11.11 35.01
N GLY A 85 18.83 -11.07 33.78
CA GLY A 85 18.88 -12.25 32.89
C GLY A 85 18.70 -11.91 31.42
N PHE A 86 19.01 -10.67 31.00
CA PHE A 86 19.17 -10.35 29.58
C PHE A 86 20.38 -11.08 29.01
N ILE A 87 20.23 -11.59 27.82
CA ILE A 87 21.36 -12.14 27.04
C ILE A 87 21.72 -11.09 25.98
N ASN A 88 22.93 -10.56 26.06
CA ASN A 88 23.48 -9.62 25.11
C ASN A 88 24.41 -10.37 24.15
N PHE A 89 24.19 -10.16 22.87
CA PHE A 89 24.91 -10.82 21.77
C PHE A 89 25.83 -9.82 21.09
N PHE A 90 27.09 -10.18 20.95
CA PHE A 90 28.09 -9.48 20.15
C PHE A 90 28.24 -10.24 18.85
N ILE A 91 27.94 -9.55 17.75
CA ILE A 91 27.91 -10.15 16.42
C ILE A 91 29.33 -10.17 15.84
N ASN A 92 29.71 -11.27 15.21
CA ASN A 92 31.00 -11.38 14.54
C ASN A 92 31.16 -10.27 13.50
N PRO A 93 32.23 -9.44 13.59
CA PRO A 93 32.44 -8.35 12.62
C PRO A 93 32.47 -8.82 11.15
N GLY A 94 32.94 -10.04 10.89
CA GLY A 94 32.92 -10.65 9.56
C GLY A 94 31.52 -10.83 8.99
N HIS A 95 30.51 -11.04 9.85
CA HIS A 95 29.13 -11.22 9.41
C HIS A 95 28.54 -9.95 8.77
N HIS A 96 28.97 -8.76 9.19
CA HIS A 96 28.54 -7.51 8.56
C HIS A 96 29.01 -7.39 7.10
N THR A 97 30.12 -8.02 6.74
CA THR A 97 30.62 -8.03 5.35
C THR A 97 29.93 -9.08 4.48
N GLU A 98 29.42 -10.15 5.07
CA GLU A 98 28.66 -11.20 4.38
C GLU A 98 27.37 -10.64 3.75
N VAL A 99 26.72 -9.69 4.42
CA VAL A 99 25.50 -9.05 3.85
C VAL A 99 25.79 -8.35 2.53
N VAL A 100 27.00 -7.77 2.38
CA VAL A 100 27.39 -7.13 1.12
C VAL A 100 27.48 -8.16 -0.01
N ARG A 101 28.04 -9.33 0.26
CA ARG A 101 28.10 -10.44 -0.70
C ARG A 101 26.67 -10.90 -1.06
N THR A 102 25.80 -11.11 -0.06
CA THR A 102 24.41 -11.49 -0.28
C THR A 102 23.65 -10.46 -1.12
N ILE A 103 23.88 -9.14 -0.89
CA ILE A 103 23.29 -8.08 -1.69
C ILE A 103 23.77 -8.18 -3.15
N LEU A 104 25.06 -8.35 -3.37
CA LEU A 104 25.65 -8.44 -4.70
C LEU A 104 25.15 -9.68 -5.47
N GLU A 105 25.06 -10.82 -4.80
CA GLU A 105 24.56 -12.08 -5.38
C GLU A 105 23.07 -12.02 -5.68
N SER A 106 22.27 -11.45 -4.76
CA SER A 106 20.81 -11.32 -4.93
C SER A 106 20.39 -10.21 -5.90
N GLY A 107 21.26 -9.20 -6.08
CA GLY A 107 20.99 -8.06 -6.96
C GLY A 107 19.63 -7.41 -6.66
N ALA A 108 18.82 -7.25 -7.70
CA ALA A 108 17.47 -6.63 -7.59
C ALA A 108 16.46 -7.45 -6.76
N ALA A 109 16.77 -8.72 -6.45
CA ALA A 109 15.91 -9.56 -5.61
C ALA A 109 16.18 -9.37 -4.11
N TYR A 110 17.28 -8.69 -3.73
CA TYR A 110 17.57 -8.45 -2.32
C TYR A 110 16.44 -7.65 -1.64
N GLY A 111 16.03 -8.13 -0.46
CA GLY A 111 14.92 -7.54 0.32
C GLY A 111 13.53 -8.03 -0.08
N ARG A 112 13.39 -8.81 -1.16
CA ARG A 112 12.12 -9.45 -1.50
C ARG A 112 11.88 -10.66 -0.61
N THR A 113 10.61 -10.92 -0.28
CA THR A 113 10.16 -12.07 0.51
C THR A 113 8.93 -12.69 -0.12
N ASP A 114 8.55 -13.88 0.31
CA ASP A 114 7.33 -14.56 -0.11
C ASP A 114 6.28 -14.64 1.03
N THR A 115 6.27 -13.67 1.92
CA THR A 115 5.34 -13.60 3.06
C THR A 115 3.87 -13.59 2.60
N GLY A 116 3.60 -13.00 1.44
CA GLY A 116 2.29 -12.97 0.81
C GLY A 116 1.82 -14.34 0.31
N GLY A 117 2.76 -15.23 -0.09
CA GLY A 117 2.44 -16.56 -0.60
C GLY A 117 1.50 -16.55 -1.82
N GLY A 118 1.62 -15.53 -2.67
CA GLY A 118 0.78 -15.36 -3.85
C GLY A 118 -0.69 -14.99 -3.56
N ARG A 119 -1.05 -14.69 -2.32
CA ARG A 119 -2.42 -14.26 -1.97
C ARG A 119 -2.77 -12.97 -2.70
N ARG A 120 -4.01 -12.88 -3.14
CA ARG A 120 -4.54 -11.71 -3.85
C ARG A 120 -4.89 -10.59 -2.88
N VAL A 121 -4.59 -9.35 -3.27
CA VAL A 121 -5.00 -8.14 -2.57
C VAL A 121 -5.34 -7.07 -3.60
N GLN A 122 -6.42 -6.34 -3.36
CA GLN A 122 -6.81 -5.18 -4.15
C GLN A 122 -6.47 -3.93 -3.35
N VAL A 123 -5.88 -2.95 -4.03
CA VAL A 123 -5.56 -1.63 -3.47
C VAL A 123 -6.26 -0.59 -4.33
N GLU A 124 -7.30 0.02 -3.78
CA GLU A 124 -7.99 1.15 -4.38
C GLU A 124 -7.36 2.45 -3.89
N PHE A 125 -7.03 3.36 -4.80
CA PHE A 125 -6.43 4.63 -4.44
C PHE A 125 -6.61 5.69 -5.54
N VAL A 126 -6.43 6.96 -5.19
CA VAL A 126 -6.77 8.16 -5.94
C VAL A 126 -8.30 8.31 -6.04
N SER A 127 -8.95 7.50 -6.83
CA SER A 127 -10.42 7.42 -7.00
C SER A 127 -11.08 8.80 -7.09
N ALA A 128 -10.52 9.65 -7.96
CA ALA A 128 -10.97 11.04 -8.15
C ALA A 128 -12.16 11.09 -9.09
N ASN A 129 -13.18 11.90 -8.75
CA ASN A 129 -14.32 12.14 -9.65
C ASN A 129 -13.84 12.83 -10.92
N PRO A 130 -14.37 12.47 -12.11
CA PRO A 130 -13.98 13.06 -13.37
C PRO A 130 -14.66 14.43 -13.59
N THR A 131 -14.47 15.34 -12.64
CA THR A 131 -15.09 16.67 -12.64
C THR A 131 -14.07 17.82 -12.71
N GLY A 132 -12.79 17.48 -12.80
CA GLY A 132 -11.70 18.44 -12.93
C GLY A 132 -10.33 17.80 -12.91
N PRO A 133 -9.26 18.61 -13.09
CA PRO A 133 -7.88 18.18 -13.00
C PRO A 133 -7.52 17.60 -11.62
N LEU A 134 -6.51 16.72 -11.60
CA LEU A 134 -5.95 16.24 -10.34
C LEU A 134 -5.24 17.37 -9.57
N HIS A 135 -5.25 17.29 -8.26
CA HIS A 135 -4.55 18.22 -7.39
C HIS A 135 -3.57 17.49 -6.48
N VAL A 136 -2.75 18.24 -5.72
CA VAL A 136 -1.69 17.69 -4.86
C VAL A 136 -2.19 16.63 -3.87
N GLY A 137 -3.45 16.73 -3.41
CA GLY A 137 -4.06 15.71 -2.55
C GLY A 137 -4.20 14.36 -3.25
N HIS A 138 -4.61 14.36 -4.53
CA HIS A 138 -4.67 13.15 -5.36
C HIS A 138 -3.27 12.60 -5.64
N GLY A 139 -2.28 13.46 -5.93
CA GLY A 139 -0.88 13.07 -6.10
C GLY A 139 -0.30 12.39 -4.85
N ARG A 140 -0.66 12.86 -3.65
CA ARG A 140 -0.28 12.19 -2.40
C ARG A 140 -0.92 10.80 -2.29
N GLY A 141 -2.20 10.68 -2.60
CA GLY A 141 -2.91 9.40 -2.63
C GLY A 141 -2.27 8.42 -3.61
N ALA A 142 -1.92 8.92 -4.80
CA ALA A 142 -1.24 8.16 -5.85
C ALA A 142 0.13 7.61 -5.38
N ALA A 143 0.96 8.48 -4.79
CA ALA A 143 2.28 8.08 -4.28
C ALA A 143 2.19 7.03 -3.17
N ILE A 144 1.24 7.19 -2.23
CA ILE A 144 1.06 6.23 -1.13
C ILE A 144 0.51 4.90 -1.64
N GLY A 145 -0.53 4.92 -2.48
CA GLY A 145 -1.17 3.71 -3.00
C GLY A 145 -0.25 2.88 -3.87
N ASP A 146 0.46 3.51 -4.81
CA ASP A 146 1.43 2.82 -5.66
C ASP A 146 2.61 2.26 -4.86
N SER A 147 3.15 3.03 -3.88
CA SER A 147 4.21 2.54 -2.99
C SER A 147 3.75 1.34 -2.17
N LEU A 148 2.52 1.36 -1.65
CA LEU A 148 1.95 0.23 -0.92
C LEU A 148 1.81 -1.00 -1.83
N GLY A 149 1.29 -0.82 -3.06
CA GLY A 149 1.20 -1.89 -4.05
C GLY A 149 2.56 -2.52 -4.32
N ARG A 150 3.58 -1.72 -4.60
CA ARG A 150 4.97 -2.19 -4.84
C ARG A 150 5.58 -2.92 -3.64
N LEU A 151 5.31 -2.47 -2.41
CA LEU A 151 5.77 -3.14 -1.19
C LEU A 151 5.09 -4.50 -1.00
N LEU A 152 3.79 -4.58 -1.26
CA LEU A 152 3.05 -5.84 -1.22
C LEU A 152 3.58 -6.82 -2.29
N GLU A 153 3.80 -6.38 -3.53
CA GLU A 153 4.41 -7.20 -4.58
C GLU A 153 5.81 -7.68 -4.19
N ALA A 154 6.63 -6.80 -3.61
CA ALA A 154 7.97 -7.16 -3.13
C ALA A 154 7.94 -8.20 -1.99
N THR A 155 6.82 -8.34 -1.29
CA THR A 155 6.60 -9.32 -0.23
C THR A 155 5.77 -10.53 -0.66
N GLY A 156 5.59 -10.74 -1.97
CA GLY A 156 5.00 -11.95 -2.55
C GLY A 156 3.47 -11.95 -2.63
N TRP A 157 2.81 -10.78 -2.57
CA TRP A 157 1.38 -10.67 -2.83
C TRP A 157 1.11 -10.47 -4.32
N SER A 158 -0.05 -10.98 -4.79
CA SER A 158 -0.61 -10.65 -6.11
C SER A 158 -1.50 -9.42 -5.95
N VAL A 159 -1.00 -8.27 -6.38
CA VAL A 159 -1.66 -6.95 -6.20
C VAL A 159 -2.48 -6.61 -7.43
N GLN A 160 -3.70 -6.15 -7.22
CA GLN A 160 -4.54 -5.49 -8.22
C GLN A 160 -4.73 -4.03 -7.79
N ARG A 161 -4.37 -3.07 -8.64
CA ARG A 161 -4.55 -1.63 -8.44
C ARG A 161 -5.86 -1.21 -9.07
N GLU A 162 -6.75 -0.62 -8.30
CA GLU A 162 -8.05 -0.15 -8.76
C GLU A 162 -8.19 1.35 -8.62
N PHE A 163 -8.78 1.95 -9.66
CA PHE A 163 -9.26 3.32 -9.65
C PHE A 163 -10.79 3.29 -9.79
N TYR A 164 -11.49 3.82 -8.80
CA TYR A 164 -12.94 3.93 -8.81
C TYR A 164 -13.36 5.29 -9.36
N TYR A 165 -14.13 5.30 -10.45
CA TYR A 165 -14.72 6.49 -11.01
C TYR A 165 -16.17 6.66 -10.57
N ASN A 166 -16.48 7.74 -9.86
CA ASN A 166 -17.85 8.19 -9.67
C ASN A 166 -18.25 9.00 -10.92
N ASP A 167 -18.71 8.29 -11.94
CA ASP A 167 -19.12 8.83 -13.24
C ASP A 167 -20.62 9.09 -13.35
N ALA A 168 -21.32 9.13 -12.20
CA ALA A 168 -22.77 9.38 -12.07
C ALA A 168 -23.06 10.44 -10.99
N GLY A 169 -24.34 10.78 -10.83
CA GLY A 169 -24.82 11.62 -9.74
C GLY A 169 -24.68 13.13 -9.96
N GLN A 170 -24.89 13.91 -8.87
CA GLN A 170 -25.06 15.35 -8.93
C GLN A 170 -23.81 16.10 -9.44
N GLN A 171 -22.61 15.64 -9.11
CA GLN A 171 -21.37 16.30 -9.56
C GLN A 171 -21.20 16.22 -11.08
N ILE A 172 -21.56 15.09 -11.67
CA ILE A 172 -21.51 14.91 -13.13
C ILE A 172 -22.59 15.78 -13.80
N ASN A 173 -23.79 15.90 -13.19
CA ASN A 173 -24.80 16.82 -13.69
C ASN A 173 -24.30 18.27 -13.65
N ASN A 174 -23.65 18.70 -12.57
CA ASN A 174 -23.09 20.04 -12.46
C ASN A 174 -21.98 20.28 -13.49
N LEU A 175 -21.13 19.27 -13.77
CA LEU A 175 -20.14 19.33 -14.85
C LEU A 175 -20.82 19.52 -16.20
N THR A 176 -21.83 18.71 -16.51
CA THR A 176 -22.58 18.76 -17.77
C THR A 176 -23.18 20.15 -18.02
N LEU A 177 -23.85 20.70 -16.99
CA LEU A 177 -24.46 22.02 -17.09
C LEU A 177 -23.41 23.14 -17.23
N SER A 178 -22.24 22.99 -16.61
CA SER A 178 -21.15 23.96 -16.73
C SER A 178 -20.57 23.97 -18.15
N VAL A 179 -20.34 22.80 -18.74
CA VAL A 179 -19.85 22.65 -20.11
C VAL A 179 -20.92 23.17 -21.09
N GLN A 180 -22.19 22.85 -20.90
CA GLN A 180 -23.28 23.41 -21.70
C GLN A 180 -23.31 24.96 -21.65
N ALA A 181 -23.21 25.54 -20.47
CA ALA A 181 -23.20 26.99 -20.32
C ALA A 181 -22.07 27.64 -21.11
N ARG A 182 -20.85 27.04 -21.05
CA ARG A 182 -19.73 27.49 -21.86
C ARG A 182 -19.96 27.31 -23.36
N ALA A 183 -20.51 26.17 -23.76
CA ALA A 183 -20.88 25.93 -25.17
C ALA A 183 -21.89 26.95 -25.73
N LEU A 184 -22.75 27.45 -24.86
CA LEU A 184 -23.71 28.54 -25.18
C LEU A 184 -23.09 29.94 -25.03
N GLY A 185 -21.78 30.08 -24.82
CA GLY A 185 -21.08 31.36 -24.69
C GLY A 185 -21.30 32.07 -23.36
N LYS A 186 -21.82 31.38 -22.32
CA LYS A 186 -22.03 31.94 -20.98
C LYS A 186 -20.78 31.75 -20.13
N GLY A 187 -20.39 32.76 -19.37
CA GLY A 187 -19.33 32.70 -18.37
C GLY A 187 -19.86 32.60 -16.94
N PRO A 188 -18.99 32.43 -15.94
CA PRO A 188 -19.36 32.33 -14.53
C PRO A 188 -20.13 33.55 -14.00
N ASP A 189 -19.92 34.74 -14.60
CA ASP A 189 -20.63 35.98 -14.23
C ASP A 189 -21.98 36.13 -14.90
N HIS A 190 -22.39 35.20 -15.77
CA HIS A 190 -23.66 35.25 -16.46
C HIS A 190 -24.80 34.87 -15.50
N PRO A 191 -25.97 35.59 -15.53
CA PRO A 191 -27.11 35.31 -14.63
C PRO A 191 -27.62 33.86 -14.70
N ASP A 192 -27.52 33.24 -15.86
CA ASP A 192 -27.93 31.84 -16.08
C ASP A 192 -26.79 30.82 -15.85
N TRP A 193 -25.68 31.21 -15.21
CA TRP A 193 -24.67 30.24 -14.84
C TRP A 193 -25.23 29.28 -13.80
N PRO A 194 -24.95 27.94 -13.89
CA PRO A 194 -25.40 27.00 -12.89
C PRO A 194 -24.88 27.35 -11.50
N ALA A 195 -25.75 27.37 -10.48
CA ALA A 195 -25.40 27.80 -9.12
C ALA A 195 -24.21 27.00 -8.54
N ASP A 196 -24.19 25.69 -8.80
CA ASP A 196 -23.13 24.77 -8.38
C ASP A 196 -22.18 24.41 -9.55
N GLY A 197 -22.09 25.29 -10.54
CA GLY A 197 -21.27 25.07 -11.75
C GLY A 197 -19.77 25.20 -11.48
N TYR A 198 -19.01 24.38 -12.20
CA TYR A 198 -17.55 24.43 -12.19
C TYR A 198 -17.03 25.61 -13.01
N GLN A 199 -16.19 26.46 -12.40
CA GLN A 199 -15.76 27.73 -12.99
C GLN A 199 -14.36 27.70 -13.61
N GLY A 200 -13.65 26.59 -13.52
CA GLY A 200 -12.26 26.46 -14.00
C GLY A 200 -12.15 26.64 -15.51
N GLY A 201 -10.99 27.15 -15.98
CA GLY A 201 -10.72 27.35 -17.41
C GLY A 201 -10.85 26.07 -18.24
N TYR A 202 -10.54 24.90 -17.64
CA TYR A 202 -10.70 23.59 -18.28
C TYR A 202 -12.13 23.31 -18.78
N ILE A 203 -13.17 23.90 -18.18
CA ILE A 203 -14.56 23.76 -18.65
C ILE A 203 -14.73 24.43 -20.03
N GLU A 204 -14.03 25.55 -20.29
CA GLU A 204 -14.04 26.21 -21.58
C GLU A 204 -13.31 25.38 -22.63
N ASP A 205 -12.18 24.77 -22.26
CA ASP A 205 -11.42 23.88 -23.14
C ASP A 205 -12.26 22.67 -23.55
N VAL A 206 -12.94 22.02 -22.59
CA VAL A 206 -13.85 20.89 -22.84
C VAL A 206 -15.02 21.31 -23.74
N ALA A 207 -15.63 22.46 -23.47
CA ALA A 207 -16.74 22.97 -24.31
C ALA A 207 -16.30 23.26 -25.75
N SER A 208 -15.11 23.85 -25.90
CA SER A 208 -14.53 24.15 -27.23
C SER A 208 -14.21 22.86 -27.99
N ALA A 209 -13.64 21.88 -27.35
CA ALA A 209 -13.36 20.56 -27.93
C ALA A 209 -14.65 19.83 -28.35
N TYR A 210 -15.69 19.89 -27.51
CA TYR A 210 -17.02 19.33 -27.82
C TYR A 210 -17.64 19.97 -29.08
N LEU A 211 -17.64 21.31 -29.14
CA LEU A 211 -18.21 22.05 -30.25
C LEU A 211 -17.43 21.86 -31.56
N SER A 212 -16.11 21.66 -31.49
CA SER A 212 -15.28 21.41 -32.66
C SER A 212 -15.34 19.98 -33.19
N GLY A 213 -16.03 19.08 -32.49
CA GLY A 213 -16.10 17.66 -32.87
C GLY A 213 -14.79 16.91 -32.63
N GLU A 214 -14.01 17.29 -31.61
CA GLU A 214 -12.80 16.56 -31.25
C GLU A 214 -13.11 15.13 -30.81
N THR A 215 -12.23 14.18 -31.17
CA THR A 215 -12.32 12.81 -30.68
C THR A 215 -11.40 12.60 -29.50
N VAL A 216 -11.95 12.12 -28.40
CA VAL A 216 -11.26 11.86 -27.14
C VAL A 216 -11.19 10.36 -26.88
N GLN A 217 -9.96 9.86 -26.66
CA GLN A 217 -9.71 8.49 -26.25
C GLN A 217 -9.54 8.45 -24.73
N ALA A 218 -10.56 7.98 -24.00
CA ALA A 218 -10.44 7.57 -22.60
C ALA A 218 -9.94 6.11 -22.51
N ALA A 219 -9.66 5.63 -21.29
CA ALA A 219 -9.09 4.29 -21.11
C ALA A 219 -10.01 3.16 -21.64
N ASP A 220 -11.32 3.33 -21.54
CA ASP A 220 -12.35 2.34 -21.85
C ASP A 220 -13.18 2.64 -23.09
N ARG A 221 -13.10 3.88 -23.64
CA ARG A 221 -13.95 4.29 -24.77
C ARG A 221 -13.35 5.43 -25.57
N GLU A 222 -13.81 5.53 -26.82
CA GLU A 222 -13.57 6.67 -27.70
C GLU A 222 -14.87 7.45 -27.90
N ILE A 223 -14.85 8.77 -27.70
CA ILE A 223 -16.01 9.63 -27.84
C ILE A 223 -15.66 10.84 -28.68
N THR A 224 -16.52 11.15 -29.65
CA THR A 224 -16.41 12.36 -30.48
C THR A 224 -17.42 13.42 -30.03
N GLY A 225 -16.99 14.65 -29.93
CA GLY A 225 -17.87 15.78 -29.59
C GLY A 225 -19.02 15.93 -30.61
N GLY A 226 -20.23 16.03 -30.09
CA GLY A 226 -21.45 16.11 -30.92
C GLY A 226 -21.71 17.50 -31.53
N GLY A 227 -21.10 18.56 -30.97
CA GLY A 227 -21.25 19.93 -31.42
C GLY A 227 -22.62 20.58 -31.10
N ASP A 228 -23.59 19.82 -30.61
CA ASP A 228 -24.92 20.30 -30.24
C ASP A 228 -24.97 20.68 -28.75
N PRO A 229 -25.07 21.97 -28.39
CA PRO A 229 -25.13 22.43 -26.99
C PRO A 229 -26.42 22.05 -26.26
N ASP A 230 -27.44 21.56 -26.94
CA ASP A 230 -28.70 21.13 -26.36
C ASP A 230 -28.71 19.63 -26.03
N ASP A 231 -27.75 18.84 -26.54
CA ASP A 231 -27.62 17.43 -26.22
C ASP A 231 -26.82 17.22 -24.92
N LEU A 232 -27.50 17.27 -23.78
CA LEU A 232 -26.87 17.09 -22.46
C LEU A 232 -26.24 15.71 -22.26
N ASN A 233 -26.77 14.67 -22.90
CA ASN A 233 -26.18 13.34 -22.78
C ASN A 233 -24.84 13.26 -23.49
N ALA A 234 -24.78 13.76 -24.73
CA ALA A 234 -23.53 13.83 -25.48
C ALA A 234 -22.48 14.72 -24.78
N ILE A 235 -22.90 15.87 -24.23
CA ILE A 235 -22.03 16.75 -23.44
C ILE A 235 -21.47 16.02 -22.21
N ARG A 236 -22.34 15.34 -21.45
CA ARG A 236 -21.93 14.58 -20.26
C ARG A 236 -20.87 13.54 -20.60
N ASP A 237 -21.17 12.68 -21.55
CA ASP A 237 -20.30 11.56 -21.91
C ASP A 237 -18.95 12.05 -22.46
N PHE A 238 -18.95 13.11 -23.25
CA PHE A 238 -17.75 13.74 -23.77
C PHE A 238 -16.92 14.40 -22.64
N ALA A 239 -17.54 15.18 -21.78
CA ALA A 239 -16.86 15.89 -20.69
C ALA A 239 -16.21 14.93 -19.70
N VAL A 240 -16.92 13.86 -19.31
CA VAL A 240 -16.37 12.79 -18.46
C VAL A 240 -15.17 12.13 -19.13
N ALA A 241 -15.26 11.81 -20.42
CA ALA A 241 -14.15 11.20 -21.16
C ALA A 241 -12.92 12.12 -21.25
N CYS A 242 -13.12 13.43 -21.49
CA CYS A 242 -12.03 14.42 -21.51
C CYS A 242 -11.27 14.45 -20.19
N LEU A 243 -12.01 14.57 -19.06
CA LEU A 243 -11.38 14.70 -17.75
C LEU A 243 -10.74 13.39 -17.28
N ARG A 244 -11.34 12.24 -17.60
CA ARG A 244 -10.71 10.93 -17.35
C ARG A 244 -9.41 10.78 -18.13
N ARG A 245 -9.37 11.17 -19.41
CA ARG A 245 -8.15 11.17 -20.21
C ARG A 245 -7.05 12.02 -19.57
N GLU A 246 -7.39 13.25 -19.14
CA GLU A 246 -6.44 14.16 -18.50
C GLU A 246 -5.89 13.56 -17.21
N GLN A 247 -6.76 13.07 -16.31
CA GLN A 247 -6.35 12.43 -15.06
C GLN A 247 -5.46 11.21 -15.29
N ASP A 248 -5.78 10.38 -16.28
CA ASP A 248 -4.99 9.19 -16.63
C ASP A 248 -3.62 9.57 -17.21
N GLN A 249 -3.53 10.65 -18.01
CA GLN A 249 -2.27 11.17 -18.51
C GLN A 249 -1.38 11.70 -17.39
N ASP A 250 -1.93 12.43 -16.44
CA ASP A 250 -1.22 12.95 -15.27
C ASP A 250 -0.67 11.81 -14.41
N LEU A 251 -1.48 10.79 -14.14
CA LEU A 251 -1.08 9.62 -13.38
C LEU A 251 0.01 8.81 -14.08
N LYS A 252 -0.09 8.61 -15.39
CA LYS A 252 0.95 7.97 -16.20
C LYS A 252 2.26 8.77 -16.20
N ALA A 253 2.18 10.10 -16.30
CA ALA A 253 3.35 10.97 -16.19
C ALA A 253 4.01 10.87 -14.81
N PHE A 254 3.21 10.61 -13.77
CA PHE A 254 3.66 10.35 -12.41
C PHE A 254 4.11 8.88 -12.19
N GLN A 255 4.09 8.05 -13.25
CA GLN A 255 4.44 6.62 -13.23
C GLN A 255 3.51 5.75 -12.35
N VAL A 256 2.26 6.15 -12.23
CA VAL A 256 1.21 5.40 -11.55
C VAL A 256 0.27 4.81 -12.61
N VAL A 257 0.06 3.51 -12.55
CA VAL A 257 -0.78 2.75 -13.49
C VAL A 257 -1.73 1.86 -12.71
N PHE A 258 -2.95 1.74 -13.21
CA PHE A 258 -3.99 0.90 -12.62
C PHE A 258 -4.26 -0.33 -13.49
N ASP A 259 -4.63 -1.42 -12.84
CA ASP A 259 -5.01 -2.66 -13.50
C ASP A 259 -6.51 -2.67 -13.83
N GLU A 260 -7.30 -1.94 -13.02
CA GLU A 260 -8.76 -1.87 -13.12
C GLU A 260 -9.24 -0.43 -12.98
N TYR A 261 -10.16 -0.03 -13.86
CA TYR A 261 -10.92 1.22 -13.77
C TYR A 261 -12.39 0.88 -13.58
N PHE A 262 -12.86 0.93 -12.34
CA PHE A 262 -14.22 0.62 -11.98
C PHE A 262 -15.13 1.84 -12.14
N LEU A 263 -16.25 1.68 -12.85
CA LEU A 263 -17.23 2.75 -13.06
C LEU A 263 -18.44 2.55 -12.14
N GLU A 264 -18.81 3.58 -11.38
CA GLU A 264 -19.99 3.54 -10.51
C GLU A 264 -21.27 3.31 -11.31
N SER A 265 -21.38 3.86 -12.53
CA SER A 265 -22.53 3.65 -13.42
C SER A 265 -22.80 2.17 -13.67
N SER A 266 -21.78 1.31 -13.70
CA SER A 266 -21.94 -0.12 -13.90
C SER A 266 -22.72 -0.82 -12.79
N LEU A 267 -22.72 -0.27 -11.57
CA LEU A 267 -23.51 -0.79 -10.45
C LEU A 267 -25.02 -0.56 -10.63
N TYR A 268 -25.38 0.55 -11.26
CA TYR A 268 -26.79 0.85 -11.58
C TYR A 268 -27.25 -0.01 -12.78
N ASP A 269 -26.42 -0.09 -13.81
CA ASP A 269 -26.74 -0.86 -15.02
C ASP A 269 -26.91 -2.37 -14.73
N SER A 270 -26.14 -2.90 -13.80
CA SER A 270 -26.24 -4.29 -13.36
C SER A 270 -27.36 -4.56 -12.34
N GLY A 271 -27.99 -3.52 -11.77
CA GLY A 271 -28.96 -3.64 -10.68
C GLY A 271 -28.34 -4.01 -9.31
N ALA A 272 -27.03 -3.95 -9.18
CA ALA A 272 -26.33 -4.32 -7.94
C ALA A 272 -26.68 -3.41 -6.75
N VAL A 273 -27.00 -2.14 -7.02
CA VAL A 273 -27.43 -1.19 -5.98
C VAL A 273 -28.78 -1.59 -5.40
N GLU A 274 -29.75 -1.95 -6.26
CA GLU A 274 -31.07 -2.39 -5.84
C GLU A 274 -30.99 -3.73 -5.09
N GLU A 275 -30.19 -4.67 -5.59
CA GLU A 275 -29.99 -5.96 -4.95
C GLU A 275 -29.40 -5.81 -3.54
N LEU A 276 -28.37 -4.98 -3.37
CA LEU A 276 -27.78 -4.70 -2.07
C LEU A 276 -28.75 -4.01 -1.12
N SER A 277 -29.54 -3.05 -1.63
CA SER A 277 -30.58 -2.36 -0.84
C SER A 277 -31.61 -3.33 -0.27
N LEU A 278 -32.01 -4.35 -1.02
CA LEU A 278 -32.97 -5.38 -0.58
C LEU A 278 -32.43 -6.26 0.54
N ILE A 279 -31.12 -6.49 0.62
CA ILE A 279 -30.49 -7.29 1.67
C ILE A 279 -30.61 -6.59 3.03
N HIS A 280 -30.63 -5.27 3.08
CA HIS A 280 -30.70 -4.48 4.31
C HIS A 280 -32.12 -4.16 4.78
N ILE A 281 -33.14 -4.50 4.02
CA ILE A 281 -34.54 -4.37 4.37
C ILE A 281 -35.09 -5.66 4.94
#